data_9bf16c4b75beea0151293885081a7435
#
_entry.id   9bf16c4b75beea0151293885081a7435
#
_cell.length_a   1.000
_cell.length_b   1.000
_cell.length_c   1.000
_cell.angle_alpha   90.00
_cell.angle_beta   90.00
_cell.angle_gamma   90.00
#
_symmetry.space_group_name_H-M   'P 1'
#
loop_
_entity.id
_entity.type
_entity.pdbx_description
1 polymer ?
#
loop_
_entity_poly.entity_id
_entity_poly.type
_entity_poly.pdbx_seq_one_letter_code
_entity_poly.pdbx_strand_id
1 'polypeptide(L)'
;MFRLFQNIGPGTIVTAAFIGPGTVTVCTLAGVNHGFDLLWAVAVSIISTIVLQEMSARIGLVTRKGLMQNLKDNLSTPWIRYAVIFLVFVAILGGNSAYEAGNIMGGTMGVQNIVGTDENEVVTRIIILGIGLLAFALLYFGKYKTIEKTFFMLVIIMSLTFLLTAIFTRPEPRDILSGLFKPTIPGNGLDVIAIIGTTVVPYNLFLHAALVQEKWQGTPDLPKMRADTYVAVALGGLISMAIIISATSVSGEVRTPTDMAMALEPMLGSWARYFIGTGLFAAGITSAITAPLAAGYVARDMSESGDPEVRFKRTWMAVLVIGIIVGVLGFRPLEIIRVAQIANGLLLPIIAFLLIWLCSQQSIMGSFKNSRWQLALGVLILITTILLGAKAVWNG
;
A
#
# COMPACT_ATOMS: atom_id res chain seq x y z
N MET A 1 7.22 16.43 22.19
CA MET A 1 7.23 15.98 20.80
C MET A 1 7.92 14.61 20.60
N PHE A 2 9.05 14.31 21.24
CA PHE A 2 9.77 13.02 21.09
C PHE A 2 9.06 11.77 21.67
N ARG A 3 8.11 11.89 22.59
CA ARG A 3 7.37 10.74 23.15
C ARG A 3 6.28 10.17 22.21
N LEU A 4 5.78 10.94 21.26
CA LEU A 4 4.84 10.46 20.24
C LEU A 4 5.47 9.39 19.31
N PHE A 5 6.76 9.55 18.97
CA PHE A 5 7.47 8.61 18.11
C PHE A 5 7.95 7.32 18.79
N GLN A 6 8.00 7.29 20.12
CA GLN A 6 8.32 6.05 20.84
C GLN A 6 7.15 5.04 20.85
N ASN A 7 5.94 5.49 20.54
CA ASN A 7 4.73 4.68 20.48
C ASN A 7 4.23 4.41 19.06
N ILE A 8 5.03 4.68 18.02
CA ILE A 8 4.70 4.28 16.65
C ILE A 8 4.59 2.76 16.65
N GLY A 9 3.39 2.27 16.36
CA GLY A 9 3.11 0.85 16.27
C GLY A 9 3.22 0.34 14.83
N PRO A 10 3.13 -0.98 14.64
CA PRO A 10 3.12 -1.61 13.34
C PRO A 10 2.06 -1.07 12.37
N GLY A 11 0.89 -0.68 12.90
CA GLY A 11 -0.17 -0.06 12.10
C GLY A 11 0.27 1.23 11.41
N THR A 12 1.09 2.04 12.08
CA THR A 12 1.63 3.28 11.50
C THR A 12 2.64 2.97 10.37
N ILE A 13 3.50 1.95 10.53
CA ILE A 13 4.45 1.52 9.50
C ILE A 13 3.69 1.02 8.26
N VAL A 14 2.68 0.18 8.47
CA VAL A 14 1.82 -0.33 7.40
C VAL A 14 1.08 0.81 6.69
N THR A 15 0.59 1.79 7.43
CA THR A 15 -0.08 2.97 6.86
C THR A 15 0.89 3.83 6.05
N ALA A 16 2.09 4.07 6.54
CA ALA A 16 3.13 4.75 5.77
C ALA A 16 3.51 3.99 4.49
N ALA A 17 3.44 2.66 4.50
CA ALA A 17 3.72 1.83 3.33
C ALA A 17 2.64 1.95 2.24
N PHE A 18 1.36 2.16 2.59
CA PHE A 18 0.34 2.38 1.56
C PHE A 18 0.16 3.84 1.15
N ILE A 19 0.60 4.83 1.96
CA ILE A 19 0.72 6.24 1.50
C ILE A 19 2.00 6.38 0.68
N GLY A 20 2.12 5.57 -0.35
CA GLY A 20 3.24 5.54 -1.26
C GLY A 20 2.95 6.30 -2.57
N PRO A 21 3.88 6.21 -3.53
CA PRO A 21 3.68 6.79 -4.86
C PRO A 21 2.41 6.29 -5.54
N GLY A 22 2.02 5.04 -5.28
CA GLY A 22 0.79 4.43 -5.79
C GLY A 22 -0.45 5.22 -5.36
N THR A 23 -0.58 5.51 -4.08
CA THR A 23 -1.71 6.28 -3.55
C THR A 23 -1.73 7.70 -4.11
N VAL A 24 -0.58 8.39 -4.12
CA VAL A 24 -0.52 9.75 -4.66
C VAL A 24 -0.92 9.75 -6.12
N THR A 25 -0.38 8.85 -6.94
CA THR A 25 -0.69 8.76 -8.38
C THR A 25 -2.17 8.42 -8.63
N VAL A 26 -2.66 7.32 -8.04
CA VAL A 26 -4.02 6.84 -8.32
C VAL A 26 -5.07 7.83 -7.81
N CYS A 27 -4.89 8.39 -6.61
CA CYS A 27 -5.81 9.37 -6.07
C CYS A 27 -5.77 10.70 -6.84
N THR A 28 -4.59 11.16 -7.31
CA THR A 28 -4.49 12.34 -8.17
C THR A 28 -5.22 12.10 -9.48
N LEU A 29 -4.96 10.98 -10.17
CA LEU A 29 -5.66 10.64 -11.41
C LEU A 29 -7.18 10.51 -11.21
N ALA A 30 -7.61 9.92 -10.09
CA ALA A 30 -9.02 9.81 -9.74
C ALA A 30 -9.67 11.18 -9.58
N GLY A 31 -9.03 12.12 -8.86
CA GLY A 31 -9.53 13.48 -8.68
C GLY A 31 -9.60 14.27 -9.98
N VAL A 32 -8.56 14.18 -10.82
CA VAL A 32 -8.50 14.87 -12.13
C VAL A 32 -9.55 14.33 -13.11
N ASN A 33 -9.66 13.00 -13.22
CA ASN A 33 -10.50 12.37 -14.24
C ASN A 33 -11.98 12.26 -13.84
N HIS A 34 -12.28 12.16 -12.54
CA HIS A 34 -13.61 11.83 -12.02
C HIS A 34 -14.11 12.80 -10.94
N GLY A 35 -13.34 13.85 -10.63
CA GLY A 35 -13.73 14.79 -9.58
C GLY A 35 -13.90 14.09 -8.22
N PHE A 36 -15.04 14.29 -7.60
CA PHE A 36 -15.38 13.70 -6.29
C PHE A 36 -15.99 12.28 -6.40
N ASP A 37 -16.31 11.81 -7.59
CA ASP A 37 -17.12 10.60 -7.83
C ASP A 37 -16.53 9.31 -7.23
N LEU A 38 -15.24 9.27 -6.96
CA LEU A 38 -14.55 8.09 -6.41
C LEU A 38 -14.23 8.18 -4.91
N LEU A 39 -14.70 9.20 -4.19
CA LEU A 39 -14.52 9.31 -2.74
C LEU A 39 -15.15 8.12 -1.99
N TRP A 40 -16.27 7.58 -2.46
CA TRP A 40 -16.89 6.38 -1.89
C TRP A 40 -15.96 5.16 -1.94
N ALA A 41 -15.20 5.02 -3.04
CA ALA A 41 -14.27 3.91 -3.20
C ALA A 41 -13.14 3.98 -2.17
N VAL A 42 -12.63 5.19 -1.86
CA VAL A 42 -11.67 5.40 -0.77
C VAL A 42 -12.32 5.07 0.58
N ALA A 43 -13.56 5.53 0.85
CA ALA A 43 -14.26 5.25 2.10
C ALA A 43 -14.43 3.74 2.34
N VAL A 44 -14.89 3.01 1.32
CA VAL A 44 -15.02 1.54 1.37
C VAL A 44 -13.65 0.88 1.54
N SER A 45 -12.61 1.41 0.89
CA SER A 45 -11.24 0.90 1.03
C SER A 45 -10.69 1.10 2.44
N ILE A 46 -10.95 2.24 3.09
CA ILE A 46 -10.57 2.49 4.49
C ILE A 46 -11.20 1.46 5.41
N ILE A 47 -12.52 1.24 5.28
CA ILE A 47 -13.25 0.25 6.09
C ILE A 47 -12.67 -1.14 5.85
N SER A 48 -12.43 -1.51 4.60
CA SER A 48 -11.85 -2.79 4.22
C SER A 48 -10.46 -2.98 4.80
N THR A 49 -9.62 -1.93 4.73
CA THR A 49 -8.27 -1.95 5.29
C THR A 49 -8.30 -2.10 6.80
N ILE A 50 -9.15 -1.36 7.52
CA ILE A 50 -9.31 -1.48 8.97
C ILE A 50 -9.66 -2.92 9.36
N VAL A 51 -10.62 -3.52 8.67
CA VAL A 51 -11.08 -4.88 8.98
C VAL A 51 -9.99 -5.92 8.69
N LEU A 52 -9.39 -5.88 7.51
CA LEU A 52 -8.38 -6.87 7.11
C LEU A 52 -7.05 -6.68 7.84
N GLN A 53 -6.62 -5.46 8.10
CA GLN A 53 -5.40 -5.18 8.88
C GLN A 53 -5.57 -5.56 10.36
N GLU A 54 -6.76 -5.35 10.96
CA GLU A 54 -7.05 -5.83 12.31
C GLU A 54 -7.00 -7.35 12.38
N MET A 55 -7.62 -8.05 11.42
CA MET A 55 -7.57 -9.51 11.37
C MET A 55 -6.13 -10.02 11.23
N SER A 56 -5.33 -9.39 10.36
CA SER A 56 -3.93 -9.74 10.15
C SER A 56 -3.06 -9.49 11.39
N ALA A 57 -3.19 -8.32 11.99
CA ALA A 57 -2.48 -7.99 13.22
C ALA A 57 -2.89 -8.91 14.38
N ARG A 58 -4.18 -9.19 14.51
CA ARG A 58 -4.73 -10.05 15.56
C ARG A 58 -4.24 -11.49 15.45
N ILE A 59 -4.22 -12.08 14.22
CA ILE A 59 -3.68 -13.44 14.08
C ILE A 59 -2.18 -13.48 14.40
N GLY A 60 -1.39 -12.50 13.94
CA GLY A 60 0.04 -12.38 14.27
C GLY A 60 0.29 -12.27 15.78
N LEU A 61 -0.56 -11.50 16.48
CA LEU A 61 -0.46 -11.29 17.93
C LEU A 61 -0.87 -12.53 18.73
N VAL A 62 -1.96 -13.20 18.34
CA VAL A 62 -2.52 -14.36 19.05
C VAL A 62 -1.68 -15.61 18.84
N THR A 63 -1.28 -15.88 17.60
CA THR A 63 -0.56 -17.12 17.26
C THR A 63 0.95 -16.99 17.41
N ARG A 64 1.49 -15.77 17.48
CA ARG A 64 2.94 -15.48 17.43
C ARG A 64 3.60 -16.04 16.17
N LYS A 65 2.85 -16.11 15.07
CA LYS A 65 3.29 -16.61 13.77
C LYS A 65 2.88 -15.67 12.67
N GLY A 66 3.69 -15.59 11.60
CA GLY A 66 3.33 -14.87 10.38
C GLY A 66 2.13 -15.49 9.68
N LEU A 67 1.50 -14.74 8.77
CA LEU A 67 0.31 -15.20 8.07
C LEU A 67 0.61 -16.45 7.20
N MET A 68 1.75 -16.48 6.51
CA MET A 68 2.17 -17.63 5.71
C MET A 68 2.38 -18.89 6.57
N GLN A 69 3.01 -18.75 7.74
CA GLN A 69 3.21 -19.87 8.64
C GLN A 69 1.88 -20.39 9.18
N ASN A 70 0.93 -19.51 9.54
CA ASN A 70 -0.40 -19.93 9.94
C ASN A 70 -1.14 -20.70 8.82
N LEU A 71 -1.02 -20.29 7.56
CA LEU A 71 -1.58 -21.02 6.42
C LEU A 71 -0.97 -22.41 6.32
N LYS A 72 0.35 -22.50 6.36
CA LYS A 72 1.10 -23.77 6.26
C LYS A 72 0.71 -24.76 7.37
N ASP A 73 0.61 -24.29 8.60
CA ASP A 73 0.39 -25.14 9.78
C ASP A 73 -1.06 -25.65 9.88
N ASN A 74 -2.03 -24.92 9.31
CA ASN A 74 -3.45 -25.20 9.48
C ASN A 74 -4.14 -25.80 8.24
N LEU A 75 -3.45 -25.92 7.12
CA LEU A 75 -3.96 -26.64 5.95
C LEU A 75 -3.54 -28.12 6.05
N SER A 76 -4.48 -28.98 6.47
CA SER A 76 -4.24 -30.41 6.73
C SER A 76 -4.00 -31.23 5.46
N THR A 77 -4.69 -30.88 4.37
CA THR A 77 -4.60 -31.63 3.10
C THR A 77 -3.34 -31.22 2.33
N PRO A 78 -2.37 -32.13 2.10
CA PRO A 78 -1.07 -31.76 1.54
C PRO A 78 -1.13 -31.02 0.21
N TRP A 79 -1.94 -31.50 -0.75
CA TRP A 79 -2.01 -30.88 -2.06
C TRP A 79 -2.64 -29.45 -1.99
N ILE A 80 -3.66 -29.25 -1.14
CA ILE A 80 -4.26 -27.93 -0.92
C ILE A 80 -3.23 -26.99 -0.28
N ARG A 81 -2.50 -27.49 0.73
CA ARG A 81 -1.44 -26.73 1.39
C ARG A 81 -0.37 -26.25 0.40
N TYR A 82 0.15 -27.16 -0.43
CA TYR A 82 1.14 -26.77 -1.44
C TYR A 82 0.58 -25.83 -2.50
N ALA A 83 -0.65 -26.04 -2.96
CA ALA A 83 -1.31 -25.19 -3.93
C ALA A 83 -1.52 -23.76 -3.36
N VAL A 84 -2.00 -23.63 -2.12
CA VAL A 84 -2.22 -22.34 -1.46
C VAL A 84 -0.90 -21.63 -1.21
N ILE A 85 0.12 -22.33 -0.69
CA ILE A 85 1.45 -21.75 -0.46
C ILE A 85 2.04 -21.24 -1.79
N PHE A 86 1.97 -22.03 -2.85
CA PHE A 86 2.46 -21.65 -4.18
C PHE A 86 1.68 -20.44 -4.72
N LEU A 87 0.34 -20.45 -4.64
CA LEU A 87 -0.51 -19.36 -5.08
C LEU A 87 -0.17 -18.06 -4.34
N VAL A 88 -0.07 -18.10 -3.01
CA VAL A 88 0.26 -16.93 -2.18
C VAL A 88 1.67 -16.45 -2.52
N PHE A 89 2.63 -17.36 -2.67
CA PHE A 89 4.01 -17.00 -3.02
C PHE A 89 4.07 -16.30 -4.37
N VAL A 90 3.43 -16.86 -5.41
CA VAL A 90 3.39 -16.25 -6.75
C VAL A 90 2.67 -14.90 -6.70
N ALA A 91 1.55 -14.81 -5.99
CA ALA A 91 0.80 -13.55 -5.84
C ALA A 91 1.63 -12.47 -5.13
N ILE A 92 2.31 -12.83 -4.03
CA ILE A 92 3.13 -11.86 -3.29
C ILE A 92 4.42 -11.55 -4.03
N LEU A 93 5.13 -12.53 -4.59
CA LEU A 93 6.36 -12.28 -5.34
C LEU A 93 6.09 -11.47 -6.61
N GLY A 94 5.12 -11.89 -7.42
CA GLY A 94 4.73 -11.20 -8.64
C GLY A 94 4.14 -9.82 -8.38
N GLY A 95 3.17 -9.75 -7.46
CA GLY A 95 2.53 -8.50 -7.04
C GLY A 95 3.55 -7.51 -6.46
N ASN A 96 4.44 -7.96 -5.56
CA ASN A 96 5.46 -7.08 -4.99
C ASN A 96 6.53 -6.68 -6.01
N SER A 97 6.85 -7.50 -6.99
CA SER A 97 7.78 -7.10 -8.05
C SER A 97 7.21 -6.00 -8.95
N ALA A 98 5.93 -6.08 -9.31
CA ALA A 98 5.25 -5.01 -10.03
C ALA A 98 5.12 -3.74 -9.16
N TYR A 99 4.77 -3.92 -7.88
CA TYR A 99 4.66 -2.82 -6.92
C TYR A 99 6.01 -2.13 -6.68
N GLU A 100 7.10 -2.91 -6.63
CA GLU A 100 8.45 -2.40 -6.46
C GLU A 100 8.90 -1.55 -7.63
N ALA A 101 8.58 -1.95 -8.88
CA ALA A 101 8.78 -1.09 -10.03
C ALA A 101 8.06 0.25 -9.87
N GLY A 102 6.78 0.22 -9.43
CA GLY A 102 6.01 1.41 -9.12
C GLY A 102 6.64 2.29 -8.03
N ASN A 103 7.20 1.69 -6.97
CA ASN A 103 7.87 2.41 -5.88
C ASN A 103 9.14 3.12 -6.37
N ILE A 104 9.99 2.41 -7.11
CA ILE A 104 11.22 2.98 -7.68
C ILE A 104 10.88 4.10 -8.67
N MET A 105 9.88 3.88 -9.53
CA MET A 105 9.42 4.88 -10.49
C MET A 105 8.80 6.10 -9.78
N GLY A 106 8.05 5.89 -8.69
CA GLY A 106 7.52 6.98 -7.88
C GLY A 106 8.62 7.81 -7.21
N GLY A 107 9.65 7.17 -6.68
CA GLY A 107 10.85 7.87 -6.19
C GLY A 107 11.55 8.64 -7.31
N THR A 108 11.62 8.06 -8.52
CA THR A 108 12.18 8.72 -9.72
C THR A 108 11.37 9.96 -10.08
N MET A 109 10.03 9.86 -10.12
CA MET A 109 9.13 11.00 -10.32
C MET A 109 9.39 12.10 -9.29
N GLY A 110 9.65 11.72 -8.03
CA GLY A 110 10.03 12.67 -6.99
C GLY A 110 11.26 13.47 -7.33
N VAL A 111 12.33 12.81 -7.77
CA VAL A 111 13.57 13.48 -8.20
C VAL A 111 13.34 14.33 -9.45
N GLN A 112 12.61 13.80 -10.45
CA GLN A 112 12.29 14.52 -11.68
C GLN A 112 11.53 15.82 -11.41
N ASN A 113 10.53 15.80 -10.52
CA ASN A 113 9.82 17.02 -10.07
C ASN A 113 10.77 18.09 -9.51
N ILE A 114 11.78 17.69 -8.73
CA ILE A 114 12.73 18.62 -8.13
C ILE A 114 13.67 19.20 -9.19
N VAL A 115 14.21 18.33 -10.07
CA VAL A 115 15.26 18.69 -11.04
C VAL A 115 14.69 19.27 -12.34
N GLY A 116 13.44 18.90 -12.69
CA GLY A 116 12.81 19.35 -13.96
C GLY A 116 13.36 18.61 -15.19
N THR A 117 13.51 17.27 -15.12
CA THR A 117 14.16 16.45 -16.18
C THR A 117 13.27 15.34 -16.71
N ASP A 118 11.96 15.56 -16.80
CA ASP A 118 10.96 14.54 -17.12
C ASP A 118 11.15 13.88 -18.51
N GLU A 119 11.75 14.56 -19.47
CA GLU A 119 11.85 14.10 -20.86
C GLU A 119 13.18 13.39 -21.21
N ASN A 120 14.16 13.35 -20.31
CA ASN A 120 15.47 12.77 -20.60
C ASN A 120 15.55 11.31 -20.15
N GLU A 121 15.40 10.35 -21.08
CA GLU A 121 15.46 8.91 -20.80
C GLU A 121 16.77 8.47 -20.11
N VAL A 122 17.91 9.03 -20.49
CA VAL A 122 19.20 8.65 -19.90
C VAL A 122 19.25 9.08 -18.45
N VAL A 123 18.85 10.32 -18.16
CA VAL A 123 18.77 10.85 -16.78
C VAL A 123 17.77 10.03 -15.97
N THR A 124 16.60 9.71 -16.52
CA THR A 124 15.60 8.86 -15.87
C THR A 124 16.18 7.50 -15.47
N ARG A 125 16.89 6.83 -16.37
CA ARG A 125 17.54 5.52 -16.07
C ARG A 125 18.60 5.64 -14.98
N ILE A 126 19.40 6.72 -14.98
CA ILE A 126 20.39 6.97 -13.93
C ILE A 126 19.70 7.17 -12.57
N ILE A 127 18.59 7.91 -12.51
CA ILE A 127 17.84 8.13 -11.28
C ILE A 127 17.24 6.80 -10.78
N ILE A 128 16.64 5.98 -11.66
CA ILE A 128 16.10 4.64 -11.32
C ILE A 128 17.19 3.76 -10.69
N LEU A 129 18.37 3.69 -11.33
CA LEU A 129 19.49 2.90 -10.80
C LEU A 129 19.98 3.46 -9.46
N GLY A 130 20.06 4.79 -9.31
CA GLY A 130 20.45 5.45 -8.06
C GLY A 130 19.47 5.13 -6.91
N ILE A 131 18.15 5.20 -7.16
CA ILE A 131 17.11 4.86 -6.17
C ILE A 131 17.16 3.37 -5.82
N GLY A 132 17.25 2.49 -6.82
CA GLY A 132 17.38 1.05 -6.60
C GLY A 132 18.62 0.69 -5.79
N LEU A 133 19.78 1.29 -6.10
CA LEU A 133 21.01 1.09 -5.36
C LEU A 133 20.90 1.63 -3.91
N LEU A 134 20.26 2.78 -3.71
CA LEU A 134 20.01 3.33 -2.39
C LEU A 134 19.12 2.38 -1.56
N ALA A 135 18.00 1.91 -2.13
CA ALA A 135 17.13 0.95 -1.46
C ALA A 135 17.86 -0.36 -1.14
N PHE A 136 18.67 -0.87 -2.08
CA PHE A 136 19.52 -2.06 -1.85
C PHE A 136 20.50 -1.84 -0.70
N ALA A 137 21.21 -0.74 -0.69
CA ALA A 137 22.18 -0.42 0.35
C ALA A 137 21.52 -0.31 1.73
N LEU A 138 20.36 0.33 1.82
CA LEU A 138 19.59 0.45 3.07
C LEU A 138 19.11 -0.90 3.60
N LEU A 139 18.64 -1.78 2.72
CA LEU A 139 18.24 -3.15 3.08
C LEU A 139 19.42 -4.03 3.47
N TYR A 140 20.52 -3.96 2.73
CA TYR A 140 21.68 -4.82 2.93
C TYR A 140 22.46 -4.49 4.21
N PHE A 141 22.68 -3.20 4.48
CA PHE A 141 23.45 -2.77 5.64
C PHE A 141 22.64 -2.60 6.93
N GLY A 142 21.32 -2.79 6.85
CA GLY A 142 20.44 -2.79 8.04
C GLY A 142 20.37 -1.46 8.82
N LYS A 143 20.90 -0.35 8.26
CA LYS A 143 20.92 0.98 8.90
C LYS A 143 19.64 1.79 8.67
N TYR A 144 18.57 1.11 8.28
CA TYR A 144 17.30 1.71 7.87
C TYR A 144 16.61 2.52 8.98
N LYS A 145 16.64 2.05 10.24
CA LYS A 145 15.89 2.68 11.36
C LYS A 145 16.14 4.19 11.58
N THR A 146 17.33 4.69 11.28
CA THR A 146 17.64 6.12 11.47
C THR A 146 17.11 6.94 10.30
N ILE A 147 17.23 6.42 9.08
CA ILE A 147 16.81 7.07 7.85
C ILE A 147 15.28 7.01 7.70
N GLU A 148 14.66 5.92 8.16
CA GLU A 148 13.21 5.72 8.20
C GLU A 148 12.47 6.91 8.83
N LYS A 149 12.97 7.42 9.95
CA LYS A 149 12.34 8.57 10.62
C LYS A 149 12.33 9.82 9.74
N THR A 150 13.41 10.06 9.00
CA THR A 150 13.50 11.22 8.11
C THR A 150 12.53 11.09 6.94
N PHE A 151 12.50 9.93 6.28
CA PHE A 151 11.57 9.70 5.20
C PHE A 151 10.11 9.71 5.67
N PHE A 152 9.82 9.13 6.83
CA PHE A 152 8.51 9.20 7.44
C PHE A 152 8.06 10.66 7.71
N MET A 153 8.97 11.50 8.21
CA MET A 153 8.67 12.93 8.39
C MET A 153 8.37 13.64 7.08
N LEU A 154 9.10 13.31 5.99
CA LEU A 154 8.84 13.89 4.66
C LEU A 154 7.48 13.45 4.11
N VAL A 155 7.10 12.18 4.30
CA VAL A 155 5.76 11.67 3.94
C VAL A 155 4.67 12.38 4.74
N ILE A 156 4.89 12.63 6.04
CA ILE A 156 3.95 13.41 6.87
C ILE A 156 3.81 14.84 6.34
N ILE A 157 4.90 15.50 6.00
CA ILE A 157 4.88 16.87 5.46
C ILE A 157 4.06 16.90 4.18
N MET A 158 4.34 15.99 3.23
CA MET A 158 3.57 15.86 2.00
C MET A 158 2.07 15.60 2.28
N SER A 159 1.76 14.70 3.21
CA SER A 159 0.40 14.37 3.58
C SER A 159 -0.35 15.56 4.18
N LEU A 160 0.29 16.32 5.07
CA LEU A 160 -0.26 17.54 5.63
C LEU A 160 -0.50 18.61 4.55
N THR A 161 0.41 18.70 3.57
CA THR A 161 0.26 19.61 2.45
C THR A 161 -1.00 19.28 1.64
N PHE A 162 -1.26 18.00 1.32
CA PHE A 162 -2.49 17.59 0.65
C PHE A 162 -3.74 17.90 1.49
N LEU A 163 -3.72 17.64 2.79
CA LEU A 163 -4.84 17.97 3.68
C LEU A 163 -5.15 19.48 3.68
N LEU A 164 -4.11 20.30 3.77
CA LEU A 164 -4.27 21.76 3.72
C LEU A 164 -4.77 22.22 2.35
N THR A 165 -4.20 21.69 1.26
CA THR A 165 -4.62 22.02 -0.10
C THR A 165 -6.09 21.65 -0.33
N ALA A 166 -6.54 20.49 0.15
CA ALA A 166 -7.94 20.08 0.07
C ALA A 166 -8.88 21.10 0.76
N ILE A 167 -8.44 21.71 1.87
CA ILE A 167 -9.19 22.79 2.55
C ILE A 167 -9.15 24.07 1.71
N PHE A 168 -7.99 24.43 1.16
CA PHE A 168 -7.82 25.62 0.30
C PHE A 168 -8.61 25.55 -1.00
N THR A 169 -8.83 24.36 -1.55
CA THR A 169 -9.66 24.12 -2.74
C THR A 169 -11.13 24.53 -2.50
N ARG A 170 -11.56 24.65 -1.24
CA ARG A 170 -12.91 25.05 -0.82
C ARG A 170 -14.02 24.28 -1.54
N PRO A 171 -13.98 22.94 -1.54
CA PRO A 171 -14.99 22.13 -2.21
C PRO A 171 -16.36 22.38 -1.59
N GLU A 172 -17.40 22.34 -2.40
CA GLU A 172 -18.76 22.42 -1.86
C GLU A 172 -19.05 21.14 -1.04
N PRO A 173 -19.58 21.28 0.21
CA PRO A 173 -19.91 20.12 1.04
C PRO A 173 -20.87 19.14 0.34
N ARG A 174 -21.73 19.63 -0.54
CA ARG A 174 -22.66 18.84 -1.36
C ARG A 174 -21.91 17.89 -2.30
N ASP A 175 -20.82 18.34 -2.90
CA ASP A 175 -20.04 17.53 -3.86
C ASP A 175 -19.30 16.40 -3.13
N ILE A 176 -18.70 16.71 -1.98
CA ILE A 176 -18.07 15.70 -1.13
C ILE A 176 -19.10 14.66 -0.68
N LEU A 177 -20.26 15.08 -0.18
CA LEU A 177 -21.33 14.17 0.25
C LEU A 177 -21.88 13.36 -0.93
N SER A 178 -22.03 13.97 -2.10
CA SER A 178 -22.42 13.25 -3.32
C SER A 178 -21.40 12.17 -3.66
N GLY A 179 -20.10 12.50 -3.68
CA GLY A 179 -19.02 11.56 -3.97
C GLY A 179 -18.89 10.42 -2.95
N LEU A 180 -19.25 10.66 -1.69
CA LEU A 180 -19.22 9.65 -0.64
C LEU A 180 -20.44 8.71 -0.67
N PHE A 181 -21.64 9.22 -0.96
CA PHE A 181 -22.90 8.47 -0.80
C PHE A 181 -23.60 8.08 -2.11
N LYS A 182 -23.09 8.55 -3.25
CA LYS A 182 -23.60 8.12 -4.57
C LYS A 182 -22.50 7.35 -5.32
N PRO A 183 -22.35 6.05 -5.07
CA PRO A 183 -21.30 5.26 -5.70
C PRO A 183 -21.48 5.22 -7.23
N THR A 184 -20.46 5.65 -7.94
CA THR A 184 -20.35 5.56 -9.39
C THR A 184 -19.18 4.63 -9.75
N ILE A 185 -19.30 3.89 -10.83
CA ILE A 185 -18.24 3.02 -11.33
C ILE A 185 -17.95 3.44 -12.78
N PRO A 186 -16.99 4.36 -12.99
CA PRO A 186 -16.64 4.84 -14.31
C PRO A 186 -16.09 3.71 -15.19
N GLY A 187 -16.48 3.70 -16.46
CA GLY A 187 -15.96 2.78 -17.47
C GLY A 187 -16.01 1.32 -17.03
N ASN A 188 -14.89 0.62 -17.14
CA ASN A 188 -14.74 -0.79 -16.74
C ASN A 188 -14.47 -0.99 -15.23
N GLY A 189 -14.35 0.08 -14.44
CA GLY A 189 -14.11 0.03 -13.01
C GLY A 189 -12.65 -0.16 -12.59
N LEU A 190 -11.70 -0.11 -13.50
CA LEU A 190 -10.27 -0.27 -13.19
C LEU A 190 -9.75 0.81 -12.24
N ASP A 191 -10.26 2.05 -12.32
CA ASP A 191 -9.88 3.13 -11.40
C ASP A 191 -10.36 2.86 -9.98
N VAL A 192 -11.57 2.29 -9.82
CA VAL A 192 -12.06 1.84 -8.51
C VAL A 192 -11.18 0.74 -7.94
N ILE A 193 -10.79 -0.25 -8.76
CA ILE A 193 -9.89 -1.34 -8.36
C ILE A 193 -8.50 -0.82 -8.02
N ALA A 194 -7.97 0.14 -8.77
CA ALA A 194 -6.69 0.78 -8.47
C ALA A 194 -6.72 1.49 -7.11
N ILE A 195 -7.81 2.21 -6.77
CA ILE A 195 -8.01 2.84 -5.45
C ILE A 195 -8.05 1.78 -4.34
N ILE A 196 -8.78 0.68 -4.54
CA ILE A 196 -8.82 -0.42 -3.57
C ILE A 196 -7.43 -1.03 -3.42
N GLY A 197 -6.76 -1.32 -4.52
CA GLY A 197 -5.44 -1.96 -4.55
C GLY A 197 -4.33 -1.12 -3.93
N THR A 198 -4.42 0.21 -4.01
CA THR A 198 -3.44 1.10 -3.37
C THR A 198 -3.68 1.27 -1.87
N THR A 199 -4.91 1.08 -1.40
CA THR A 199 -5.28 1.24 0.02
C THR A 199 -5.21 -0.10 0.77
N VAL A 200 -5.77 -1.18 0.19
CA VAL A 200 -5.74 -2.53 0.76
C VAL A 200 -4.66 -3.34 0.07
N VAL A 201 -3.41 -3.04 0.39
CA VAL A 201 -2.27 -3.70 -0.26
C VAL A 201 -2.05 -5.10 0.30
N PRO A 202 -2.13 -6.18 -0.50
CA PRO A 202 -2.06 -7.56 -0.02
C PRO A 202 -0.80 -7.88 0.80
N TYR A 203 0.38 -7.44 0.38
CA TYR A 203 1.60 -7.72 1.12
C TYR A 203 1.65 -7.07 2.50
N ASN A 204 0.98 -5.94 2.69
CA ASN A 204 0.89 -5.27 3.99
C ASN A 204 0.15 -6.11 5.03
N LEU A 205 -0.74 -7.02 4.61
CA LEU A 205 -1.38 -7.97 5.52
C LEU A 205 -0.34 -8.96 6.06
N PHE A 206 0.55 -9.48 5.23
CA PHE A 206 1.64 -10.35 5.68
C PHE A 206 2.65 -9.62 6.55
N LEU A 207 3.03 -8.41 6.15
CA LEU A 207 3.94 -7.55 6.89
C LEU A 207 3.40 -7.21 8.28
N HIS A 208 2.12 -6.84 8.38
CA HIS A 208 1.50 -6.47 9.66
C HIS A 208 1.49 -7.66 10.65
N ALA A 209 1.09 -8.85 10.19
CA ALA A 209 1.15 -10.06 11.01
C ALA A 209 2.56 -10.38 11.51
N ALA A 210 3.60 -10.04 10.77
CA ALA A 210 4.98 -10.22 11.19
C ALA A 210 5.42 -9.12 12.18
N LEU A 211 5.19 -7.85 11.88
CA LEU A 211 5.65 -6.72 12.69
C LEU A 211 4.99 -6.62 14.07
N VAL A 212 3.73 -7.04 14.21
CA VAL A 212 3.06 -7.02 15.53
C VAL A 212 3.74 -7.91 16.55
N GLN A 213 4.41 -8.99 16.09
CA GLN A 213 5.14 -9.90 16.96
C GLN A 213 6.41 -9.27 17.54
N GLU A 214 7.00 -8.31 16.84
CA GLU A 214 8.20 -7.60 17.30
C GLU A 214 7.87 -6.52 18.33
N LYS A 215 6.70 -5.87 18.17
CA LYS A 215 6.29 -4.71 19.01
C LYS A 215 5.49 -5.14 20.24
N TRP A 216 4.54 -6.07 20.08
CA TRP A 216 3.58 -6.44 21.11
C TRP A 216 3.88 -7.83 21.67
N GLN A 217 3.66 -8.01 22.98
CA GLN A 217 4.05 -9.25 23.66
C GLN A 217 2.98 -10.34 23.66
N GLY A 218 1.74 -10.01 23.30
CA GLY A 218 0.65 -10.98 23.21
C GLY A 218 -0.74 -10.36 23.39
N THR A 219 -1.72 -11.21 23.68
CA THR A 219 -3.14 -10.85 23.76
C THR A 219 -3.50 -9.71 24.72
N PRO A 220 -2.77 -9.45 25.83
CA PRO A 220 -3.02 -8.27 26.68
C PRO A 220 -2.84 -6.93 25.93
N ASP A 221 -2.02 -6.91 24.89
CA ASP A 221 -1.78 -5.71 24.08
C ASP A 221 -2.78 -5.53 22.92
N LEU A 222 -3.75 -6.45 22.77
CA LEU A 222 -4.77 -6.38 21.70
C LEU A 222 -5.51 -5.04 21.61
N PRO A 223 -5.93 -4.38 22.71
CA PRO A 223 -6.56 -3.05 22.62
C PRO A 223 -5.64 -1.97 22.06
N LYS A 224 -4.34 -2.01 22.44
CA LYS A 224 -3.34 -1.05 21.94
C LYS A 224 -3.06 -1.27 20.45
N MET A 225 -2.89 -2.53 20.04
CA MET A 225 -2.70 -2.91 18.65
C MET A 225 -3.88 -2.46 17.78
N ARG A 226 -5.13 -2.68 18.24
CA ARG A 226 -6.33 -2.21 17.55
C ARG A 226 -6.37 -0.68 17.41
N ALA A 227 -6.10 0.04 18.50
CA ALA A 227 -6.08 1.50 18.47
C ALA A 227 -5.03 2.04 17.49
N ASP A 228 -3.81 1.47 17.49
CA ASP A 228 -2.73 1.79 16.55
C ASP A 228 -3.19 1.56 15.10
N THR A 229 -3.75 0.38 14.81
CA THR A 229 -4.23 0.03 13.47
C THR A 229 -5.37 0.95 12.99
N TYR A 230 -6.38 1.17 13.83
CA TYR A 230 -7.56 1.96 13.45
C TYR A 230 -7.22 3.42 13.20
N VAL A 231 -6.46 4.03 14.09
CA VAL A 231 -6.05 5.44 13.97
C VAL A 231 -5.15 5.62 12.75
N ALA A 232 -4.16 4.76 12.59
CA ALA A 232 -3.20 4.87 11.50
C ALA A 232 -3.90 4.72 10.13
N VAL A 233 -4.74 3.68 9.96
CA VAL A 233 -5.45 3.45 8.69
C VAL A 233 -6.47 4.54 8.40
N ALA A 234 -7.21 5.03 9.42
CA ALA A 234 -8.15 6.13 9.24
C ALA A 234 -7.44 7.41 8.78
N LEU A 235 -6.30 7.75 9.39
CA LEU A 235 -5.49 8.91 8.98
C LEU A 235 -4.97 8.75 7.54
N GLY A 236 -4.45 7.58 7.19
CA GLY A 236 -3.99 7.31 5.83
C GLY A 236 -5.10 7.43 4.79
N GLY A 237 -6.29 6.95 5.12
CA GLY A 237 -7.47 7.08 4.26
C GLY A 237 -7.95 8.53 4.10
N LEU A 238 -7.92 9.34 5.18
CA LEU A 238 -8.21 10.77 5.09
C LEU A 238 -7.22 11.50 4.17
N ILE A 239 -5.95 11.11 4.19
CA ILE A 239 -4.94 11.65 3.28
C ILE A 239 -5.28 11.27 1.83
N SER A 240 -5.67 10.02 1.57
CA SER A 240 -6.09 9.58 0.23
C SER A 240 -7.29 10.38 -0.28
N MET A 241 -8.29 10.65 0.56
CA MET A 241 -9.41 11.54 0.22
C MET A 241 -8.94 12.97 -0.06
N ALA A 242 -8.03 13.50 0.76
CA ALA A 242 -7.48 14.83 0.56
C ALA A 242 -6.72 14.98 -0.76
N ILE A 243 -6.00 13.93 -1.19
CA ILE A 243 -5.33 13.90 -2.50
C ILE A 243 -6.37 14.00 -3.63
N ILE A 244 -7.45 13.21 -3.59
CA ILE A 244 -8.53 13.28 -4.58
C ILE A 244 -9.10 14.71 -4.61
N ILE A 245 -9.49 15.26 -3.45
CA ILE A 245 -10.08 16.58 -3.34
C ILE A 245 -9.14 17.67 -3.87
N SER A 246 -7.85 17.62 -3.51
CA SER A 246 -6.86 18.57 -4.02
C SER A 246 -6.72 18.50 -5.54
N ALA A 247 -6.79 17.29 -6.10
CA ALA A 247 -6.62 17.05 -7.52
C ALA A 247 -7.83 17.50 -8.36
N THR A 248 -9.01 17.73 -7.77
CA THR A 248 -10.17 18.28 -8.50
C THR A 248 -9.93 19.71 -9.02
N SER A 249 -8.96 20.44 -8.47
CA SER A 249 -8.59 21.77 -8.93
C SER A 249 -7.67 21.78 -10.16
N VAL A 250 -7.13 20.63 -10.55
CA VAL A 250 -6.24 20.52 -11.70
C VAL A 250 -7.05 20.58 -12.99
N SER A 251 -6.68 21.50 -13.87
CA SER A 251 -7.28 21.63 -15.20
C SER A 251 -6.37 20.97 -16.24
N GLY A 252 -6.90 19.99 -16.97
CA GLY A 252 -6.16 19.26 -18.01
C GLY A 252 -5.75 17.84 -17.60
N GLU A 253 -5.04 17.15 -18.51
CA GLU A 253 -4.58 15.79 -18.27
C GLU A 253 -3.26 15.77 -17.50
N VAL A 254 -3.19 14.88 -16.52
CA VAL A 254 -1.93 14.55 -15.82
C VAL A 254 -1.23 13.44 -16.59
N ARG A 255 -0.17 13.79 -17.31
CA ARG A 255 0.61 12.86 -18.15
C ARG A 255 2.03 12.67 -17.65
N THR A 256 2.57 13.65 -16.96
CA THR A 256 3.95 13.69 -16.49
C THR A 256 4.00 13.73 -14.96
N PRO A 257 5.14 13.34 -14.38
CA PRO A 257 5.39 13.51 -12.96
C PRO A 257 5.18 14.97 -12.49
N THR A 258 5.60 15.93 -13.29
CA THR A 258 5.51 17.36 -12.95
C THR A 258 4.05 17.84 -12.91
N ASP A 259 3.18 17.31 -13.77
CA ASP A 259 1.75 17.65 -13.76
C ASP A 259 1.08 17.32 -12.43
N MET A 260 1.57 16.30 -11.70
CA MET A 260 1.05 15.95 -10.38
C MET A 260 1.23 17.08 -9.35
N ALA A 261 2.23 17.95 -9.55
CA ALA A 261 2.45 19.09 -8.65
C ALA A 261 1.33 20.11 -8.73
N MET A 262 0.60 20.17 -9.86
CA MET A 262 -0.54 21.08 -10.04
C MET A 262 -1.62 20.90 -8.97
N ALA A 263 -1.78 19.68 -8.42
CA ALA A 263 -2.71 19.43 -7.32
C ALA A 263 -2.37 20.21 -6.04
N LEU A 264 -1.14 20.67 -5.86
CA LEU A 264 -0.68 21.45 -4.70
C LEU A 264 -0.49 22.94 -5.01
N GLU A 265 -0.55 23.35 -6.28
CA GLU A 265 -0.35 24.74 -6.70
C GLU A 265 -1.33 25.73 -6.05
N PRO A 266 -2.62 25.41 -5.84
CA PRO A 266 -3.54 26.34 -5.19
C PRO A 266 -3.06 26.83 -3.82
N MET A 267 -2.26 26.02 -3.11
CA MET A 267 -1.70 26.37 -1.80
C MET A 267 -0.26 26.86 -1.88
N LEU A 268 0.58 26.21 -2.71
CA LEU A 268 2.03 26.37 -2.66
C LEU A 268 2.61 27.13 -3.84
N GLY A 269 1.81 27.40 -4.89
CA GLY A 269 2.32 28.00 -6.12
C GLY A 269 3.52 27.22 -6.67
N SER A 270 4.57 27.90 -7.08
CA SER A 270 5.78 27.28 -7.66
C SER A 270 6.55 26.35 -6.73
N TRP A 271 6.30 26.39 -5.41
CA TRP A 271 6.91 25.46 -4.44
C TRP A 271 6.29 24.07 -4.49
N ALA A 272 5.11 23.91 -5.09
CA ALA A 272 4.36 22.64 -5.17
C ALA A 272 5.25 21.49 -5.68
N ARG A 273 6.07 21.71 -6.72
CA ARG A 273 6.96 20.70 -7.29
C ARG A 273 8.01 20.18 -6.30
N TYR A 274 8.52 21.01 -5.41
CA TYR A 274 9.52 20.60 -4.41
C TYR A 274 8.86 19.80 -3.28
N PHE A 275 7.67 20.18 -2.86
CA PHE A 275 6.95 19.47 -1.82
C PHE A 275 6.48 18.09 -2.29
N ILE A 276 5.85 18.01 -3.46
CA ILE A 276 5.45 16.71 -4.01
C ILE A 276 6.67 15.86 -4.39
N GLY A 277 7.71 16.48 -4.95
CA GLY A 277 8.94 15.81 -5.32
C GLY A 277 9.65 15.17 -4.13
N THR A 278 9.85 15.91 -3.05
CA THR A 278 10.49 15.37 -1.83
C THR A 278 9.59 14.31 -1.15
N GLY A 279 8.29 14.52 -1.16
CA GLY A 279 7.32 13.56 -0.61
C GLY A 279 7.28 12.25 -1.42
N LEU A 280 7.19 12.32 -2.75
CA LEU A 280 7.23 11.15 -3.63
C LEU A 280 8.57 10.40 -3.55
N PHE A 281 9.68 11.12 -3.49
CA PHE A 281 11.00 10.51 -3.29
C PHE A 281 11.04 9.72 -1.98
N ALA A 282 10.63 10.35 -0.87
CA ALA A 282 10.60 9.71 0.45
C ALA A 282 9.64 8.51 0.47
N ALA A 283 8.43 8.67 -0.06
CA ALA A 283 7.44 7.61 -0.15
C ALA A 283 7.91 6.46 -1.05
N GLY A 284 8.58 6.77 -2.16
CA GLY A 284 9.18 5.80 -3.08
C GLY A 284 10.24 4.95 -2.38
N ILE A 285 11.19 5.58 -1.69
CA ILE A 285 12.26 4.87 -0.97
C ILE A 285 11.69 4.03 0.19
N THR A 286 10.76 4.57 1.00
CA THR A 286 10.17 3.80 2.12
C THR A 286 9.41 2.58 1.60
N SER A 287 8.65 2.74 0.53
CA SER A 287 7.89 1.64 -0.08
C SER A 287 8.80 0.64 -0.81
N ALA A 288 9.89 1.10 -1.46
CA ALA A 288 10.90 0.25 -2.09
C ALA A 288 11.73 -0.58 -1.08
N ILE A 289 11.60 -0.30 0.20
CA ILE A 289 12.16 -1.13 1.27
C ILE A 289 11.10 -2.08 1.82
N THR A 290 9.89 -1.60 2.07
CA THR A 290 8.85 -2.39 2.75
C THR A 290 8.27 -3.50 1.88
N ALA A 291 8.09 -3.30 0.58
CA ALA A 291 7.55 -4.31 -0.32
C ALA A 291 8.48 -5.53 -0.49
N PRO A 292 9.81 -5.37 -0.77
CA PRO A 292 10.76 -6.48 -0.77
C PRO A 292 10.85 -7.20 0.57
N LEU A 293 10.86 -6.45 1.70
CA LEU A 293 10.87 -7.06 3.04
C LEU A 293 9.66 -7.96 3.28
N ALA A 294 8.47 -7.51 2.90
CA ALA A 294 7.25 -8.31 3.05
C ALA A 294 7.33 -9.63 2.27
N ALA A 295 7.83 -9.58 1.02
CA ALA A 295 8.07 -10.79 0.23
C ALA A 295 9.12 -11.71 0.88
N GLY A 296 10.17 -11.13 1.45
CA GLY A 296 11.19 -11.86 2.22
C GLY A 296 10.59 -12.60 3.42
N TYR A 297 9.73 -11.95 4.23
CA TYR A 297 9.04 -12.59 5.34
C TYR A 297 8.16 -13.76 4.89
N VAL A 298 7.40 -13.59 3.79
CA VAL A 298 6.58 -14.68 3.23
C VAL A 298 7.46 -15.85 2.81
N ALA A 299 8.56 -15.61 2.12
CA ALA A 299 9.47 -16.66 1.67
C ALA A 299 10.20 -17.34 2.85
N ARG A 300 10.55 -16.61 3.90
CA ARG A 300 11.15 -17.16 5.11
C ARG A 300 10.26 -18.23 5.75
N ASP A 301 8.95 -17.93 5.82
CA ASP A 301 7.98 -18.77 6.51
C ASP A 301 7.43 -19.92 5.63
N MET A 302 7.74 -19.94 4.31
CA MET A 302 7.14 -20.85 3.34
C MET A 302 7.60 -22.31 3.48
N SER A 303 8.86 -22.54 3.80
CA SER A 303 9.46 -23.89 3.83
C SER A 303 10.26 -24.15 5.13
N GLU A 304 10.32 -25.40 5.55
CA GLU A 304 11.17 -25.85 6.65
C GLU A 304 12.57 -26.27 6.18
N SER A 305 12.73 -26.54 4.86
CA SER A 305 14.01 -26.94 4.30
C SER A 305 14.90 -25.76 3.97
N GLY A 306 16.18 -25.87 4.26
CA GLY A 306 17.19 -24.84 4.00
C GLY A 306 17.16 -23.68 5.01
N ASP A 307 18.11 -22.76 4.88
CA ASP A 307 18.27 -21.62 5.78
C ASP A 307 17.17 -20.55 5.54
N PRO A 308 16.35 -20.23 6.55
CA PRO A 308 15.30 -19.22 6.44
C PRO A 308 15.84 -17.83 6.12
N GLU A 309 17.01 -17.46 6.65
CA GLU A 309 17.62 -16.14 6.42
C GLU A 309 18.16 -16.01 4.98
N VAL A 310 18.67 -17.09 4.42
CA VAL A 310 19.11 -17.10 3.02
C VAL A 310 17.91 -16.94 2.09
N ARG A 311 16.78 -17.60 2.38
CA ARG A 311 15.53 -17.43 1.62
C ARG A 311 15.02 -15.99 1.70
N PHE A 312 14.96 -15.45 2.92
CA PHE A 312 14.58 -14.06 3.15
C PHE A 312 15.40 -13.09 2.29
N LYS A 313 16.75 -13.20 2.38
CA LYS A 313 17.66 -12.32 1.63
C LYS A 313 17.52 -12.47 0.13
N ARG A 314 17.50 -13.70 -0.40
CA ARG A 314 17.36 -13.94 -1.84
C ARG A 314 16.06 -13.40 -2.40
N THR A 315 14.97 -13.50 -1.65
CA THR A 315 13.65 -13.06 -2.10
C THR A 315 13.55 -11.55 -2.16
N TRP A 316 13.95 -10.83 -1.10
CA TRP A 316 13.91 -9.37 -1.18
C TRP A 316 14.86 -8.80 -2.24
N MET A 317 16.04 -9.42 -2.43
CA MET A 317 16.96 -9.05 -3.51
C MET A 317 16.32 -9.26 -4.89
N ALA A 318 15.66 -10.41 -5.10
CA ALA A 318 14.99 -10.72 -6.36
C ALA A 318 13.88 -9.70 -6.66
N VAL A 319 13.01 -9.40 -5.71
CA VAL A 319 11.94 -8.40 -5.88
C VAL A 319 12.49 -7.04 -6.26
N LEU A 320 13.52 -6.57 -5.53
CA LEU A 320 14.15 -5.27 -5.79
C LEU A 320 14.82 -5.23 -7.18
N VAL A 321 15.58 -6.28 -7.54
CA VAL A 321 16.23 -6.36 -8.86
C VAL A 321 15.21 -6.39 -9.98
N ILE A 322 14.12 -7.16 -9.84
CA ILE A 322 13.04 -7.18 -10.84
C ILE A 322 12.41 -5.79 -10.96
N GLY A 323 12.15 -5.11 -9.84
CA GLY A 323 11.63 -3.74 -9.84
C GLY A 323 12.53 -2.77 -10.59
N ILE A 324 13.86 -2.83 -10.36
CA ILE A 324 14.85 -2.01 -11.07
C ILE A 324 14.83 -2.31 -12.57
N ILE A 325 14.86 -3.61 -12.95
CA ILE A 325 14.82 -4.02 -14.37
C ILE A 325 13.58 -3.46 -15.05
N VAL A 326 12.41 -3.66 -14.47
CA VAL A 326 11.14 -3.15 -15.03
C VAL A 326 11.17 -1.62 -15.13
N GLY A 327 11.71 -0.93 -14.14
CA GLY A 327 11.86 0.52 -14.18
C GLY A 327 12.74 1.01 -15.33
N VAL A 328 13.85 0.31 -15.61
CA VAL A 328 14.82 0.67 -16.68
C VAL A 328 14.28 0.37 -18.09
N LEU A 329 13.28 -0.50 -18.24
CA LEU A 329 12.69 -0.86 -19.55
C LEU A 329 11.99 0.32 -20.26
N GLY A 330 11.84 1.48 -19.61
CA GLY A 330 11.36 2.70 -20.26
C GLY A 330 9.84 2.83 -20.35
N PHE A 331 9.10 2.10 -19.52
CA PHE A 331 7.66 2.32 -19.38
C PHE A 331 7.35 3.66 -18.72
N ARG A 332 6.18 4.22 -18.99
CA ARG A 332 5.74 5.46 -18.35
C ARG A 332 5.48 5.24 -16.85
N PRO A 333 6.06 6.06 -15.95
CA PRO A 333 5.94 5.88 -14.52
C PRO A 333 4.50 5.76 -14.01
N LEU A 334 3.63 6.66 -14.46
CA LEU A 334 2.22 6.68 -14.04
C LEU A 334 1.48 5.40 -14.43
N GLU A 335 1.77 4.83 -15.60
CA GLU A 335 1.15 3.59 -16.09
C GLU A 335 1.60 2.39 -15.26
N ILE A 336 2.91 2.24 -15.00
CA ILE A 336 3.44 1.16 -14.17
C ILE A 336 2.84 1.21 -12.77
N ILE A 337 2.80 2.39 -12.17
CA ILE A 337 2.23 2.58 -10.83
C ILE A 337 0.75 2.17 -10.84
N ARG A 338 -0.03 2.63 -11.82
CA ARG A 338 -1.46 2.32 -11.94
C ARG A 338 -1.70 0.81 -12.14
N VAL A 339 -0.94 0.17 -13.04
CA VAL A 339 -1.04 -1.28 -13.32
C VAL A 339 -0.71 -2.08 -12.06
N ALA A 340 0.33 -1.70 -11.31
CA ALA A 340 0.68 -2.35 -10.05
C ALA A 340 -0.46 -2.27 -9.01
N GLN A 341 -1.17 -1.14 -8.92
CA GLN A 341 -2.31 -0.99 -8.01
C GLN A 341 -3.53 -1.83 -8.47
N ILE A 342 -3.79 -1.88 -9.78
CA ILE A 342 -4.84 -2.75 -10.32
C ILE A 342 -4.52 -4.23 -10.00
N ALA A 343 -3.28 -4.67 -10.20
CA ALA A 343 -2.85 -6.02 -9.87
C ALA A 343 -3.06 -6.35 -8.39
N ASN A 344 -2.71 -5.42 -7.47
CA ASN A 344 -2.98 -5.58 -6.04
C ASN A 344 -4.47 -5.73 -5.75
N GLY A 345 -5.32 -4.91 -6.36
CA GLY A 345 -6.78 -4.99 -6.18
C GLY A 345 -7.36 -6.31 -6.67
N LEU A 346 -6.84 -6.86 -7.78
CA LEU A 346 -7.26 -8.16 -8.32
C LEU A 346 -6.78 -9.36 -7.48
N LEU A 347 -5.63 -9.23 -6.80
CA LEU A 347 -5.09 -10.28 -5.91
C LEU A 347 -5.77 -10.27 -4.53
N LEU A 348 -6.35 -9.15 -4.13
CA LEU A 348 -6.94 -8.95 -2.80
C LEU A 348 -7.97 -10.01 -2.41
N PRO A 349 -8.94 -10.43 -3.26
CA PRO A 349 -9.95 -11.41 -2.88
C PRO A 349 -9.36 -12.72 -2.36
N ILE A 350 -8.28 -13.18 -2.97
CA ILE A 350 -7.60 -14.44 -2.60
C ILE A 350 -7.03 -14.33 -1.18
N ILE A 351 -6.30 -13.25 -0.91
CA ILE A 351 -5.64 -13.05 0.38
C ILE A 351 -6.69 -12.75 1.47
N ALA A 352 -7.72 -11.97 1.15
CA ALA A 352 -8.82 -11.68 2.08
C ALA A 352 -9.57 -12.96 2.47
N PHE A 353 -9.88 -13.83 1.51
CA PHE A 353 -10.51 -15.13 1.78
C PHE A 353 -9.68 -15.96 2.77
N LEU A 354 -8.40 -16.14 2.49
CA LEU A 354 -7.51 -16.92 3.35
C LEU A 354 -7.39 -16.34 4.77
N LEU A 355 -7.32 -15.02 4.89
CA LEU A 355 -7.24 -14.33 6.18
C LEU A 355 -8.54 -14.47 6.97
N ILE A 356 -9.69 -14.25 6.33
CA ILE A 356 -11.01 -14.40 6.96
C ILE A 356 -11.20 -15.84 7.43
N TRP A 357 -10.81 -16.82 6.60
CA TRP A 357 -10.87 -18.23 6.95
C TRP A 357 -10.03 -18.55 8.19
N LEU A 358 -8.74 -18.16 8.20
CA LEU A 358 -7.86 -18.39 9.36
C LEU A 358 -8.41 -17.76 10.64
N CYS A 359 -8.83 -16.49 10.58
CA CYS A 359 -9.34 -15.76 11.74
C CYS A 359 -10.71 -16.27 12.22
N SER A 360 -11.40 -17.09 11.45
CA SER A 360 -12.68 -17.69 11.82
C SER A 360 -12.53 -19.06 12.52
N GLN A 361 -11.33 -19.68 12.46
CA GLN A 361 -11.09 -21.00 13.05
C GLN A 361 -10.92 -20.91 14.57
N GLN A 362 -11.78 -21.65 15.31
CA GLN A 362 -11.69 -21.75 16.77
C GLN A 362 -10.37 -22.41 17.22
N SER A 363 -9.88 -23.38 16.46
CA SER A 363 -8.64 -24.10 16.74
C SER A 363 -7.40 -23.23 16.68
N ILE A 364 -7.44 -22.14 15.88
CA ILE A 364 -6.31 -21.21 15.67
C ILE A 364 -6.42 -20.02 16.62
N MET A 365 -7.59 -19.43 16.69
CA MET A 365 -7.80 -18.13 17.35
C MET A 365 -8.41 -18.25 18.75
N GLY A 366 -8.88 -19.42 19.16
CA GLY A 366 -9.53 -19.60 20.46
C GLY A 366 -10.67 -18.62 20.68
N SER A 367 -10.66 -17.91 21.80
CA SER A 367 -11.64 -16.86 22.13
C SER A 367 -11.52 -15.60 21.27
N PHE A 368 -10.43 -15.46 20.53
CA PHE A 368 -10.15 -14.29 19.66
C PHE A 368 -10.57 -14.48 18.20
N LYS A 369 -11.33 -15.55 17.89
CA LYS A 369 -11.86 -15.75 16.54
C LYS A 369 -12.79 -14.61 16.11
N ASN A 370 -13.05 -14.51 14.81
CA ASN A 370 -13.98 -13.52 14.27
C ASN A 370 -15.35 -13.61 14.95
N SER A 371 -15.82 -12.46 15.44
CA SER A 371 -17.22 -12.30 15.83
C SER A 371 -18.13 -12.38 14.61
N ARG A 372 -19.45 -12.55 14.83
CA ARG A 372 -20.44 -12.59 13.72
C ARG A 372 -20.37 -11.32 12.85
N TRP A 373 -20.17 -10.16 13.46
CA TRP A 373 -20.04 -8.90 12.75
C TRP A 373 -18.73 -8.78 11.95
N GLN A 374 -17.62 -9.20 12.52
CA GLN A 374 -16.33 -9.22 11.82
C GLN A 374 -16.36 -10.18 10.62
N LEU A 375 -16.99 -11.34 10.79
CA LEU A 375 -17.17 -12.29 9.70
C LEU A 375 -18.08 -11.71 8.61
N ALA A 376 -19.22 -11.11 8.97
CA ALA A 376 -20.14 -10.49 8.02
C ALA A 376 -19.47 -9.37 7.21
N LEU A 377 -18.72 -8.48 7.89
CA LEU A 377 -17.96 -7.43 7.21
C LEU A 377 -16.86 -8.01 6.31
N GLY A 378 -16.12 -9.01 6.78
CA GLY A 378 -15.10 -9.67 5.97
C GLY A 378 -15.68 -10.30 4.70
N VAL A 379 -16.81 -11.02 4.83
CA VAL A 379 -17.50 -11.62 3.68
C VAL A 379 -18.05 -10.55 2.73
N LEU A 380 -18.59 -9.45 3.25
CA LEU A 380 -19.03 -8.33 2.42
C LEU A 380 -17.86 -7.73 1.62
N ILE A 381 -16.72 -7.51 2.26
CA ILE A 381 -15.50 -7.02 1.59
C ILE A 381 -15.06 -8.01 0.50
N LEU A 382 -15.06 -9.31 0.80
CA LEU A 382 -14.69 -10.34 -0.15
C LEU A 382 -15.62 -10.35 -1.38
N ILE A 383 -16.93 -10.31 -1.17
CA ILE A 383 -17.92 -10.27 -2.26
C ILE A 383 -17.74 -8.99 -3.10
N THR A 384 -17.59 -7.84 -2.46
CA THR A 384 -17.40 -6.56 -3.15
C THR A 384 -16.15 -6.57 -4.02
N THR A 385 -15.02 -7.06 -3.50
CA THR A 385 -13.76 -7.13 -4.24
C THR A 385 -13.79 -8.13 -5.39
N ILE A 386 -14.49 -9.28 -5.22
CA ILE A 386 -14.72 -10.25 -6.30
C ILE A 386 -15.58 -9.64 -7.41
N LEU A 387 -16.69 -8.99 -7.06
CA LEU A 387 -17.60 -8.40 -8.06
C LEU A 387 -16.93 -7.28 -8.86
N LEU A 388 -16.18 -6.42 -8.19
CA LEU A 388 -15.41 -5.35 -8.85
C LEU A 388 -14.32 -5.93 -9.75
N GLY A 389 -13.57 -6.94 -9.26
CA GLY A 389 -12.55 -7.62 -10.05
C GLY A 389 -13.14 -8.32 -11.29
N ALA A 390 -14.26 -9.03 -11.13
CA ALA A 390 -14.96 -9.68 -12.24
C ALA A 390 -15.44 -8.66 -13.28
N LYS A 391 -16.03 -7.54 -12.85
CA LYS A 391 -16.46 -6.46 -13.74
C LYS A 391 -15.30 -5.90 -14.56
N ALA A 392 -14.16 -5.68 -13.92
CA ALA A 392 -12.99 -5.11 -14.59
C ALA A 392 -12.38 -6.06 -15.63
N VAL A 393 -12.33 -7.36 -15.33
CA VAL A 393 -11.81 -8.38 -16.25
C VAL A 393 -12.79 -8.63 -17.41
N TRP A 394 -14.11 -8.55 -17.16
CA TRP A 394 -15.13 -8.81 -18.18
C TRP A 394 -15.27 -7.67 -19.19
N ASN A 395 -15.07 -6.43 -18.77
CA ASN A 395 -15.27 -5.22 -19.57
C ASN A 395 -13.95 -4.58 -20.05
N GLY A 396 -12.80 -5.16 -19.72
CA GLY A 396 -11.48 -4.73 -20.20
C GLY A 396 -11.01 -5.58 -21.33
#